data_d7233032d616380f32729955f3951c5f
#
_entry.id   d7233032d616380f32729955f3951c5f
#
_cell.length_a   1.000
_cell.length_b   1.000
_cell.length_c   1.000
_cell.angle_alpha   90.00
_cell.angle_beta   90.00
_cell.angle_gamma   90.00
#
_symmetry.space_group_name_H-M   'P 1'
#
loop_
_entity.id
_entity.type
_entity.pdbx_description
1 polymer ?
#
loop_
_entity_poly.entity_id
_entity_poly.type
_entity_poly.pdbx_seq_one_letter_code
_entity_poly.pdbx_strand_id
1 'polypeptide(L)'
;HLVQHTGEHILSGILHQMFGAENVGFHIGSDAVRMDTSVPISTEGLREAELAANRIIWENVPVLITYPTPEELAALTYRSKKEIAGQVRIVTIPGADVCACCGTHTAATGQVGQIKILTSENYKGGVRLSVVCGGRALREAQAMRSRQADIGALLSAKADQTAVAVHRVYDEYTALKFAHFGLCSQLFDALAAQLGPDETAIRTVPGLDPDGLHRLAARLSEATTGLCAALTPSEKGTGYCIARSGGDVRALTKALNAALNGRGGGK
;
A
#
# COMPACT_ATOMS: atom_id res chain seq x y z
N HIS A 1 -19.96 10.58 15.57
CA HIS A 1 -20.50 9.20 15.51
C HIS A 1 -21.72 9.12 14.60
N LEU A 2 -22.75 9.96 14.80
CA LEU A 2 -23.99 10.02 14.01
C LEU A 2 -23.73 9.99 12.48
N VAL A 3 -22.91 10.90 11.98
CA VAL A 3 -22.56 11.04 10.57
C VAL A 3 -21.94 9.75 10.00
N GLN A 4 -21.03 9.11 10.75
CA GLN A 4 -20.39 7.86 10.31
C GLN A 4 -21.39 6.71 10.23
N HIS A 5 -22.29 6.61 11.22
CA HIS A 5 -23.29 5.55 11.30
C HIS A 5 -24.37 5.69 10.21
N THR A 6 -24.90 6.91 10.02
CA THR A 6 -25.87 7.14 8.93
C THR A 6 -25.21 6.92 7.55
N GLY A 7 -23.96 7.35 7.35
CA GLY A 7 -23.23 7.10 6.12
C GLY A 7 -23.00 5.60 5.87
N GLU A 8 -22.73 4.81 6.91
CA GLU A 8 -22.63 3.35 6.81
C GLU A 8 -23.97 2.74 6.33
N HIS A 9 -25.09 3.14 6.91
CA HIS A 9 -26.41 2.67 6.49
C HIS A 9 -26.72 3.01 5.03
N ILE A 10 -26.44 4.25 4.60
CA ILE A 10 -26.64 4.66 3.20
C ILE A 10 -25.81 3.77 2.27
N LEU A 11 -24.50 3.65 2.52
CA LEU A 11 -23.62 2.85 1.67
C LEU A 11 -23.98 1.37 1.69
N SER A 12 -24.22 0.82 2.86
CA SER A 12 -24.59 -0.59 3.05
C SER A 12 -25.91 -0.93 2.33
N GLY A 13 -26.90 -0.05 2.38
CA GLY A 13 -28.16 -0.24 1.68
C GLY A 13 -28.01 -0.15 0.16
N ILE A 14 -27.22 0.78 -0.34
CA ILE A 14 -26.89 0.89 -1.78
C ILE A 14 -26.13 -0.35 -2.26
N LEU A 15 -25.13 -0.84 -1.51
CA LEU A 15 -24.41 -2.06 -1.85
C LEU A 15 -25.34 -3.30 -1.87
N HIS A 16 -26.30 -3.36 -0.96
CA HIS A 16 -27.31 -4.39 -0.97
C HIS A 16 -28.21 -4.31 -2.21
N GLN A 17 -28.69 -3.13 -2.56
CA GLN A 17 -29.57 -2.91 -3.73
C GLN A 17 -28.85 -3.23 -5.05
N MET A 18 -27.59 -2.83 -5.19
CA MET A 18 -26.83 -3.00 -6.45
C MET A 18 -26.26 -4.39 -6.63
N PHE A 19 -25.84 -5.05 -5.55
CA PHE A 19 -25.04 -6.27 -5.63
C PHE A 19 -25.56 -7.42 -4.77
N GLY A 20 -26.66 -7.24 -4.04
CA GLY A 20 -27.12 -8.22 -3.04
C GLY A 20 -26.14 -8.38 -1.87
N ALA A 21 -25.26 -7.41 -1.67
CA ALA A 21 -24.20 -7.47 -0.68
C ALA A 21 -24.76 -7.20 0.73
N GLU A 22 -24.64 -8.19 1.62
CA GLU A 22 -24.98 -8.01 3.04
C GLU A 22 -23.79 -7.41 3.80
N ASN A 23 -24.08 -6.52 4.75
CA ASN A 23 -23.10 -6.07 5.72
C ASN A 23 -22.94 -7.14 6.81
N VAL A 24 -21.90 -7.94 6.71
CA VAL A 24 -21.59 -9.04 7.64
C VAL A 24 -20.75 -8.62 8.84
N GLY A 25 -20.28 -7.38 8.87
CA GLY A 25 -19.55 -6.81 10.00
C GLY A 25 -19.23 -5.34 9.79
N PHE A 26 -19.34 -4.53 10.85
CA PHE A 26 -18.85 -3.15 10.80
C PHE A 26 -18.30 -2.70 12.15
N HIS A 27 -17.42 -1.73 12.09
CA HIS A 27 -16.84 -1.08 13.26
C HIS A 27 -16.59 0.40 12.97
N ILE A 28 -17.08 1.27 13.85
CA ILE A 28 -16.84 2.71 13.78
C ILE A 28 -15.60 3.02 14.62
N GLY A 29 -14.44 3.05 13.95
CA GLY A 29 -13.17 3.42 14.57
C GLY A 29 -12.99 4.92 14.74
N SER A 30 -11.84 5.31 15.36
CA SER A 30 -11.41 6.71 15.50
C SER A 30 -11.21 7.38 14.14
N ASP A 31 -10.61 6.68 13.19
CA ASP A 31 -10.16 7.22 11.92
C ASP A 31 -11.13 6.95 10.78
N ALA A 32 -11.62 5.71 10.67
CA ALA A 32 -12.53 5.28 9.63
C ALA A 32 -13.59 4.30 10.14
N VAL A 33 -14.64 4.12 9.35
CA VAL A 33 -15.58 3.02 9.48
C VAL A 33 -15.05 1.84 8.68
N ARG A 34 -14.95 0.68 9.32
CA ARG A 34 -14.68 -0.59 8.65
C ARG A 34 -15.99 -1.32 8.41
N MET A 35 -16.20 -1.77 7.18
CA MET A 35 -17.39 -2.51 6.78
C MET A 35 -16.99 -3.73 5.95
N ASP A 36 -17.57 -4.89 6.27
CA ASP A 36 -17.31 -6.15 5.55
C ASP A 36 -18.60 -6.55 4.78
N THR A 37 -18.44 -6.89 3.49
CA THR A 37 -19.54 -7.36 2.63
C THR A 37 -19.52 -8.88 2.49
N SER A 38 -20.70 -9.47 2.19
CA SER A 38 -20.87 -10.92 2.00
C SER A 38 -20.42 -11.41 0.63
N VAL A 39 -20.26 -10.51 -0.35
CA VAL A 39 -19.91 -10.85 -1.74
C VAL A 39 -18.78 -9.97 -2.24
N PRO A 40 -17.98 -10.45 -3.21
CA PRO A 40 -16.96 -9.65 -3.85
C PRO A 40 -17.60 -8.55 -4.71
N ILE A 41 -17.00 -7.37 -4.70
CA ILE A 41 -17.44 -6.22 -5.50
C ILE A 41 -16.22 -5.65 -6.20
N SER A 42 -16.32 -5.39 -7.50
CA SER A 42 -15.23 -4.81 -8.28
C SER A 42 -14.94 -3.35 -7.86
N THR A 43 -13.74 -2.89 -8.15
CA THR A 43 -13.37 -1.49 -7.90
C THR A 43 -14.31 -0.51 -8.60
N GLU A 44 -14.76 -0.84 -9.82
CA GLU A 44 -15.70 0.00 -10.56
C GLU A 44 -17.08 -0.01 -9.90
N GLY A 45 -17.59 -1.19 -9.50
CA GLY A 45 -18.84 -1.30 -8.76
C GLY A 45 -18.82 -0.52 -7.43
N LEU A 46 -17.67 -0.51 -6.73
CA LEU A 46 -17.52 0.31 -5.52
C LEU A 46 -17.56 1.81 -5.82
N ARG A 47 -17.01 2.27 -6.96
CA ARG A 47 -17.09 3.68 -7.38
C ARG A 47 -18.52 4.08 -7.72
N GLU A 48 -19.25 3.22 -8.41
CA GLU A 48 -20.66 3.44 -8.74
C GLU A 48 -21.53 3.49 -7.46
N ALA A 49 -21.32 2.57 -6.53
CA ALA A 49 -22.01 2.56 -5.25
C ALA A 49 -21.69 3.80 -4.39
N GLU A 50 -20.43 4.23 -4.35
CA GLU A 50 -20.02 5.46 -3.67
C GLU A 50 -20.74 6.68 -4.26
N LEU A 51 -20.82 6.77 -5.58
CA LEU A 51 -21.54 7.85 -6.24
C LEU A 51 -23.04 7.80 -5.96
N ALA A 52 -23.67 6.62 -6.02
CA ALA A 52 -25.07 6.43 -5.72
C ALA A 52 -25.39 6.81 -4.26
N ALA A 53 -24.56 6.39 -3.32
CA ALA A 53 -24.68 6.76 -1.91
C ALA A 53 -24.58 8.29 -1.70
N ASN A 54 -23.67 8.95 -2.40
CA ASN A 54 -23.55 10.41 -2.33
C ASN A 54 -24.76 11.13 -2.97
N ARG A 55 -25.40 10.58 -3.99
CA ARG A 55 -26.66 11.15 -4.54
C ARG A 55 -27.75 11.21 -3.49
N ILE A 56 -27.93 10.15 -2.69
CA ILE A 56 -28.88 10.13 -1.57
C ILE A 56 -28.55 11.24 -0.54
N ILE A 57 -27.27 11.52 -0.32
CA ILE A 57 -26.85 12.62 0.56
C ILE A 57 -27.27 13.97 -0.04
N TRP A 58 -27.04 14.18 -1.34
CA TRP A 58 -27.35 15.43 -2.01
C TRP A 58 -28.85 15.70 -2.13
N GLU A 59 -29.67 14.64 -2.19
CA GLU A 59 -31.13 14.75 -2.15
C GLU A 59 -31.66 15.20 -0.77
N ASN A 60 -30.84 15.10 0.27
CA ASN A 60 -31.15 15.53 1.63
C ASN A 60 -32.50 14.97 2.15
N VAL A 61 -32.73 13.67 1.96
CA VAL A 61 -33.96 13.02 2.39
C VAL A 61 -33.99 12.83 3.92
N PRO A 62 -35.19 12.86 4.56
CA PRO A 62 -35.32 12.64 6.01
C PRO A 62 -34.93 11.20 6.38
N VAL A 63 -34.26 11.03 7.52
CA VAL A 63 -34.05 9.72 8.15
C VAL A 63 -35.21 9.45 9.11
N LEU A 64 -36.09 8.50 8.76
CA LEU A 64 -37.28 8.20 9.49
C LEU A 64 -37.02 7.10 10.52
N ILE A 65 -37.56 7.29 11.72
CA ILE A 65 -37.46 6.33 12.81
C ILE A 65 -38.88 5.93 13.21
N THR A 66 -39.18 4.64 13.12
CA THR A 66 -40.51 4.10 13.47
C THR A 66 -40.39 2.91 14.41
N TYR A 67 -41.49 2.62 15.10
CA TYR A 67 -41.66 1.48 15.99
C TYR A 67 -42.94 0.74 15.57
N PRO A 68 -42.87 -0.05 14.45
CA PRO A 68 -44.02 -0.73 13.89
C PRO A 68 -44.61 -1.74 14.88
N THR A 69 -45.93 -1.97 14.79
CA THR A 69 -46.61 -3.10 15.47
C THR A 69 -46.10 -4.43 14.87
N PRO A 70 -46.34 -5.58 15.53
CA PRO A 70 -46.00 -6.89 14.98
C PRO A 70 -46.63 -7.15 13.60
N GLU A 71 -47.86 -6.68 13.36
CA GLU A 71 -48.57 -6.82 12.10
C GLU A 71 -47.93 -5.96 10.99
N GLU A 72 -47.62 -4.72 11.30
CA GLU A 72 -46.91 -3.81 10.38
C GLU A 72 -45.50 -4.31 10.07
N LEU A 73 -44.77 -4.83 11.09
CA LEU A 73 -43.43 -5.38 10.92
C LEU A 73 -43.41 -6.62 10.02
N ALA A 74 -44.45 -7.49 10.13
CA ALA A 74 -44.59 -8.68 9.29
C ALA A 74 -44.80 -8.34 7.80
N ALA A 75 -45.37 -7.15 7.51
CA ALA A 75 -45.57 -6.66 6.15
C ALA A 75 -44.39 -5.85 5.60
N LEU A 76 -43.41 -5.51 6.45
CA LEU A 76 -42.28 -4.65 6.08
C LEU A 76 -41.05 -5.47 5.64
N THR A 77 -40.53 -5.17 4.48
CA THR A 77 -39.23 -5.69 4.07
C THR A 77 -38.11 -4.81 4.63
N TYR A 78 -37.30 -5.35 5.52
CA TYR A 78 -36.17 -4.63 6.14
C TYR A 78 -35.00 -5.54 6.36
N ARG A 79 -33.79 -4.94 6.45
CA ARG A 79 -32.55 -5.64 6.78
C ARG A 79 -32.39 -5.73 8.31
N SER A 80 -31.92 -6.86 8.81
CA SER A 80 -31.56 -7.02 10.21
C SER A 80 -30.31 -7.89 10.35
N LYS A 81 -29.39 -7.50 11.21
CA LYS A 81 -28.18 -8.28 11.54
C LYS A 81 -28.43 -9.37 12.59
N LYS A 82 -29.56 -9.32 13.29
CA LYS A 82 -29.91 -10.23 14.38
C LYS A 82 -31.41 -10.37 14.46
N GLU A 83 -31.86 -11.51 14.95
CA GLU A 83 -33.24 -11.63 15.46
C GLU A 83 -33.42 -10.73 16.68
N ILE A 84 -34.46 -9.92 16.66
CA ILE A 84 -34.75 -8.95 17.72
C ILE A 84 -35.97 -9.43 18.47
N ALA A 85 -35.84 -9.72 19.78
CA ALA A 85 -36.97 -10.00 20.66
C ALA A 85 -37.54 -8.67 21.19
N GLY A 86 -38.86 -8.52 21.12
CA GLY A 86 -39.56 -7.34 21.61
C GLY A 86 -39.77 -6.25 20.55
N GLN A 87 -39.88 -5.00 20.99
CA GLN A 87 -40.16 -3.88 20.09
C GLN A 87 -38.99 -3.59 19.14
N VAL A 88 -39.24 -3.66 17.84
CA VAL A 88 -38.26 -3.40 16.80
C VAL A 88 -38.29 -1.92 16.43
N ARG A 89 -37.09 -1.30 16.43
CA ARG A 89 -36.91 0.06 15.95
C ARG A 89 -36.40 0.01 14.50
N ILE A 90 -37.18 0.54 13.58
CA ILE A 90 -36.85 0.61 12.16
C ILE A 90 -36.33 2.00 11.82
N VAL A 91 -35.20 2.03 11.12
CA VAL A 91 -34.63 3.22 10.52
C VAL A 91 -34.79 3.12 9.01
N THR A 92 -35.52 4.06 8.43
CA THR A 92 -35.75 4.16 6.98
C THR A 92 -35.03 5.36 6.41
N ILE A 93 -34.19 5.12 5.44
CA ILE A 93 -33.56 6.14 4.61
C ILE A 93 -34.12 5.97 3.19
N PRO A 94 -35.08 6.81 2.77
CA PRO A 94 -35.74 6.65 1.48
C PRO A 94 -34.73 6.54 0.33
N GLY A 95 -34.92 5.55 -0.53
CA GLY A 95 -34.04 5.27 -1.66
C GLY A 95 -32.70 4.57 -1.31
N ALA A 96 -32.38 4.42 -0.02
CA ALA A 96 -31.12 3.79 0.38
C ALA A 96 -31.32 2.55 1.27
N ASP A 97 -31.98 2.65 2.42
CA ASP A 97 -32.00 1.58 3.40
C ASP A 97 -33.29 1.53 4.21
N VAL A 98 -33.73 0.33 4.55
CA VAL A 98 -34.71 0.05 5.61
C VAL A 98 -34.10 -1.01 6.51
N CYS A 99 -33.79 -0.67 7.75
CA CYS A 99 -33.01 -1.55 8.62
C CYS A 99 -33.45 -1.47 10.08
N ALA A 100 -33.45 -2.61 10.74
CA ALA A 100 -33.60 -2.66 12.19
C ALA A 100 -32.30 -2.19 12.86
N CYS A 101 -32.37 -1.04 13.55
CA CYS A 101 -31.16 -0.42 14.15
C CYS A 101 -31.54 0.36 15.42
N CYS A 102 -30.80 0.12 16.52
CA CYS A 102 -30.93 0.84 17.78
C CYS A 102 -29.95 2.05 17.90
N GLY A 103 -29.05 2.25 16.93
CA GLY A 103 -28.08 3.32 16.98
C GLY A 103 -28.66 4.70 16.68
N THR A 104 -27.83 5.72 16.88
CA THR A 104 -28.21 7.12 16.64
C THR A 104 -27.89 7.52 15.20
N HIS A 105 -28.76 8.30 14.58
CA HIS A 105 -28.68 8.75 13.21
C HIS A 105 -28.81 10.27 13.10
N THR A 106 -28.39 10.84 11.95
CA THR A 106 -28.71 12.22 11.59
C THR A 106 -30.19 12.37 11.26
N ALA A 107 -30.74 13.55 11.36
CA ALA A 107 -32.16 13.81 11.03
C ALA A 107 -32.44 13.74 9.52
N ALA A 108 -31.42 14.04 8.69
CA ALA A 108 -31.52 13.98 7.24
C ALA A 108 -30.17 13.55 6.65
N THR A 109 -30.19 12.99 5.43
CA THR A 109 -29.00 12.46 4.76
C THR A 109 -27.99 13.56 4.41
N GLY A 110 -28.42 14.77 4.11
CA GLY A 110 -27.55 15.91 3.84
C GLY A 110 -26.59 16.26 4.98
N GLN A 111 -26.97 15.96 6.24
CA GLN A 111 -26.09 16.14 7.41
C GLN A 111 -24.91 15.17 7.42
N VAL A 112 -24.89 14.12 6.59
CA VAL A 112 -23.74 13.24 6.41
C VAL A 112 -22.62 13.94 5.63
N GLY A 113 -23.02 14.83 4.71
CA GLY A 113 -22.10 15.65 3.92
C GLY A 113 -21.52 14.90 2.72
N GLN A 114 -20.67 13.93 2.95
CA GLN A 114 -20.04 13.11 1.89
C GLN A 114 -19.65 11.74 2.45
N ILE A 115 -19.75 10.71 1.61
CA ILE A 115 -19.19 9.38 1.85
C ILE A 115 -17.98 9.19 0.92
N LYS A 116 -16.88 8.66 1.47
CA LYS A 116 -15.69 8.29 0.69
C LYS A 116 -15.19 6.93 1.10
N ILE A 117 -15.09 6.01 0.15
CA ILE A 117 -14.39 4.74 0.31
C ILE A 117 -12.88 5.00 0.14
N LEU A 118 -12.10 4.72 1.17
CA LEU A 118 -10.65 4.94 1.17
C LEU A 118 -9.90 3.74 0.59
N THR A 119 -10.25 2.54 1.08
CA THR A 119 -9.62 1.28 0.66
C THR A 119 -10.66 0.19 0.53
N SER A 120 -10.34 -0.79 -0.31
CA SER A 120 -11.06 -2.05 -0.43
C SER A 120 -10.05 -3.20 -0.53
N GLU A 121 -10.31 -4.28 0.21
CA GLU A 121 -9.48 -5.49 0.20
C GLU A 121 -10.37 -6.74 0.20
N ASN A 122 -9.94 -7.81 -0.46
CA ASN A 122 -10.67 -9.07 -0.42
C ASN A 122 -10.67 -9.64 1.00
N TYR A 123 -11.82 -10.00 1.52
CA TYR A 123 -11.97 -10.51 2.88
C TYR A 123 -13.10 -11.53 3.00
N LYS A 124 -12.76 -12.76 3.38
CA LYS A 124 -13.71 -13.86 3.68
C LYS A 124 -14.81 -14.07 2.63
N GLY A 125 -14.43 -14.04 1.36
CA GLY A 125 -15.38 -14.23 0.25
C GLY A 125 -16.14 -12.97 -0.17
N GLY A 126 -15.96 -11.86 0.52
CA GLY A 126 -16.48 -10.53 0.18
C GLY A 126 -15.38 -9.49 0.10
N VAL A 127 -15.72 -8.24 0.43
CA VAL A 127 -14.80 -7.11 0.45
C VAL A 127 -14.85 -6.41 1.80
N ARG A 128 -13.69 -6.11 2.36
CA ARG A 128 -13.54 -5.19 3.50
C ARG A 128 -13.29 -3.80 3.00
N LEU A 129 -14.13 -2.86 3.42
CA LEU A 129 -14.05 -1.46 3.07
C LEU A 129 -13.61 -0.61 4.27
N SER A 130 -12.76 0.38 4.01
CA SER A 130 -12.50 1.49 4.92
C SER A 130 -13.20 2.72 4.38
N VAL A 131 -14.10 3.31 5.18
CA VAL A 131 -15.02 4.36 4.74
C VAL A 131 -14.97 5.54 5.71
N VAL A 132 -15.05 6.75 5.19
CA VAL A 132 -15.14 7.98 5.99
C VAL A 132 -16.32 8.83 5.49
N CYS A 133 -16.96 9.54 6.43
CA CYS A 133 -18.08 10.41 6.10
C CYS A 133 -17.86 11.83 6.65
N GLY A 134 -18.48 12.82 5.99
CA GLY A 134 -18.53 14.21 6.42
C GLY A 134 -17.15 14.84 6.61
N GLY A 135 -16.91 15.48 7.74
CA GLY A 135 -15.66 16.16 8.04
C GLY A 135 -14.43 15.25 8.00
N ARG A 136 -14.58 13.91 8.19
CA ARG A 136 -13.46 12.98 7.99
C ARG A 136 -13.10 12.85 6.51
N ALA A 137 -14.11 12.77 5.63
CA ALA A 137 -13.89 12.72 4.18
C ALA A 137 -13.23 14.00 3.66
N LEU A 138 -13.66 15.16 4.19
CA LEU A 138 -13.03 16.46 3.84
C LEU A 138 -11.55 16.50 4.27
N ARG A 139 -11.23 16.09 5.51
CA ARG A 139 -9.83 16.05 5.96
C ARG A 139 -8.96 15.11 5.13
N GLU A 140 -9.49 13.96 4.73
CA GLU A 140 -8.74 13.03 3.86
C GLU A 140 -8.48 13.66 2.48
N ALA A 141 -9.47 14.32 1.89
CA ALA A 141 -9.29 15.04 0.63
C ALA A 141 -8.22 16.15 0.74
N GLN A 142 -8.22 16.90 1.85
CA GLN A 142 -7.20 17.91 2.13
C GLN A 142 -5.81 17.30 2.28
N ALA A 143 -5.68 16.19 3.02
CA ALA A 143 -4.43 15.48 3.22
C ALA A 143 -3.89 14.90 1.89
N MET A 144 -4.75 14.33 1.05
CA MET A 144 -4.38 13.87 -0.29
C MET A 144 -3.85 15.02 -1.14
N ARG A 145 -4.53 16.18 -1.11
CA ARG A 145 -4.11 17.37 -1.85
C ARG A 145 -2.75 17.90 -1.39
N SER A 146 -2.51 17.89 -0.07
CA SER A 146 -1.21 18.30 0.49
C SER A 146 -0.10 17.35 0.04
N ARG A 147 -0.28 16.04 0.19
CA ARG A 147 0.70 15.04 -0.28
C ARG A 147 1.00 15.17 -1.78
N GLN A 148 -0.01 15.43 -2.59
CA GLN A 148 0.18 15.65 -4.03
C GLN A 148 0.96 16.93 -4.32
N ALA A 149 0.70 18.02 -3.57
CA ALA A 149 1.42 19.27 -3.71
C ALA A 149 2.91 19.11 -3.33
N ASP A 150 3.20 18.38 -2.24
CA ASP A 150 4.57 18.10 -1.79
C ASP A 150 5.35 17.30 -2.85
N ILE A 151 4.75 16.26 -3.44
CA ILE A 151 5.34 15.50 -4.54
C ILE A 151 5.55 16.40 -5.78
N GLY A 152 4.55 17.21 -6.11
CA GLY A 152 4.64 18.16 -7.22
C GLY A 152 5.77 19.18 -7.05
N ALA A 153 5.93 19.72 -5.84
CA ALA A 153 7.03 20.63 -5.52
C ALA A 153 8.40 19.95 -5.66
N LEU A 154 8.57 18.73 -5.12
CA LEU A 154 9.80 17.95 -5.24
C LEU A 154 10.19 17.68 -6.71
N LEU A 155 9.22 17.39 -7.56
CA LEU A 155 9.43 17.01 -8.95
C LEU A 155 9.29 18.18 -9.94
N SER A 156 9.06 19.41 -9.45
CA SER A 156 8.76 20.60 -10.27
C SER A 156 7.61 20.34 -11.25
N ALA A 157 6.57 19.62 -10.80
CA ALA A 157 5.43 19.19 -11.60
C ALA A 157 4.13 19.82 -11.15
N LYS A 158 3.25 20.14 -12.11
CA LYS A 158 1.86 20.55 -11.80
C LYS A 158 1.08 19.37 -11.20
N ALA A 159 0.00 19.66 -10.48
CA ALA A 159 -0.80 18.66 -9.77
C ALA A 159 -1.33 17.53 -10.67
N ASP A 160 -1.74 17.85 -11.89
CA ASP A 160 -2.22 16.89 -12.90
C ASP A 160 -1.10 16.11 -13.61
N GLN A 161 0.17 16.54 -13.45
CA GLN A 161 1.36 15.96 -14.07
C GLN A 161 2.23 15.17 -13.07
N THR A 162 1.84 15.08 -11.79
CA THR A 162 2.66 14.43 -10.75
C THR A 162 2.96 12.97 -11.08
N ALA A 163 1.97 12.20 -11.55
CA ALA A 163 2.16 10.80 -11.91
C ALA A 163 3.15 10.64 -13.07
N VAL A 164 3.04 11.49 -14.11
CA VAL A 164 3.97 11.50 -15.26
C VAL A 164 5.39 11.82 -14.80
N ALA A 165 5.55 12.79 -13.89
CA ALA A 165 6.85 13.17 -13.35
C ALA A 165 7.49 12.04 -12.51
N VAL A 166 6.69 11.30 -11.73
CA VAL A 166 7.17 10.11 -10.99
C VAL A 166 7.67 9.03 -11.96
N HIS A 167 6.90 8.73 -13.02
CA HIS A 167 7.32 7.75 -14.03
C HIS A 167 8.61 8.18 -14.72
N ARG A 168 8.72 9.45 -15.11
CA ARG A 168 9.94 9.99 -15.73
C ARG A 168 11.16 9.77 -14.83
N VAL A 169 11.08 10.15 -13.55
CA VAL A 169 12.22 9.98 -12.62
C VAL A 169 12.54 8.50 -12.40
N TYR A 170 11.53 7.64 -12.35
CA TYR A 170 11.72 6.19 -12.23
C TYR A 170 12.46 5.62 -13.45
N ASP A 171 12.08 6.04 -14.65
CA ASP A 171 12.71 5.60 -15.90
C ASP A 171 14.16 6.13 -16.02
N GLU A 172 14.40 7.41 -15.69
CA GLU A 172 15.72 8.01 -15.61
C GLU A 172 16.62 7.28 -14.60
N TYR A 173 16.11 6.99 -13.40
CA TYR A 173 16.83 6.22 -12.39
C TYR A 173 17.16 4.80 -12.88
N THR A 174 16.23 4.15 -13.55
CA THR A 174 16.44 2.80 -14.09
C THR A 174 17.49 2.80 -15.18
N ALA A 175 17.44 3.75 -16.11
CA ALA A 175 18.44 3.93 -17.16
C ALA A 175 19.83 4.23 -16.58
N LEU A 176 19.91 5.12 -15.58
CA LEU A 176 21.15 5.43 -14.89
C LEU A 176 21.75 4.20 -14.19
N LYS A 177 20.92 3.39 -13.54
CA LYS A 177 21.33 2.13 -12.90
C LYS A 177 21.94 1.15 -13.92
N PHE A 178 21.32 0.99 -15.09
CA PHE A 178 21.85 0.16 -16.15
C PHE A 178 23.16 0.70 -16.73
N ALA A 179 23.24 2.01 -16.98
CA ALA A 179 24.47 2.65 -17.45
C ALA A 179 25.61 2.48 -16.43
N HIS A 180 25.35 2.70 -15.16
CA HIS A 180 26.31 2.48 -14.07
C HIS A 180 26.80 1.02 -14.03
N PHE A 181 25.86 0.05 -14.11
CA PHE A 181 26.22 -1.37 -14.17
C PHE A 181 27.14 -1.67 -15.35
N GLY A 182 26.84 -1.13 -16.52
CA GLY A 182 27.67 -1.30 -17.73
C GLY A 182 29.09 -0.72 -17.59
N LEU A 183 29.17 0.50 -17.03
CA LEU A 183 30.47 1.15 -16.76
C LEU A 183 31.33 0.36 -15.75
N CYS A 184 30.66 -0.13 -14.66
CA CYS A 184 31.35 -1.01 -13.70
C CYS A 184 31.85 -2.29 -14.37
N SER A 185 31.09 -2.91 -15.27
CA SER A 185 31.53 -4.11 -16.00
C SER A 185 32.76 -3.82 -16.88
N GLN A 186 32.73 -2.73 -17.60
CA GLN A 186 33.90 -2.32 -18.42
C GLN A 186 35.13 -2.04 -17.56
N LEU A 187 34.98 -1.38 -16.43
CA LEU A 187 36.08 -1.14 -15.49
C LEU A 187 36.61 -2.48 -14.94
N PHE A 188 35.73 -3.41 -14.56
CA PHE A 188 36.15 -4.71 -14.02
C PHE A 188 36.88 -5.54 -15.07
N ASP A 189 36.45 -5.52 -16.33
CA ASP A 189 37.15 -6.16 -17.45
C ASP A 189 38.53 -5.55 -17.67
N ALA A 190 38.66 -4.23 -17.64
CA ALA A 190 39.91 -3.54 -17.78
C ALA A 190 40.91 -3.85 -16.63
N LEU A 191 40.40 -3.96 -15.38
CA LEU A 191 41.23 -4.33 -14.23
C LEU A 191 41.65 -5.81 -14.30
N ALA A 192 40.76 -6.69 -14.72
CA ALA A 192 41.06 -8.11 -14.88
C ALA A 192 42.07 -8.37 -16.02
N ALA A 193 41.97 -7.65 -17.13
CA ALA A 193 42.90 -7.76 -18.27
C ALA A 193 44.36 -7.37 -17.96
N GLN A 194 44.59 -6.71 -16.82
CA GLN A 194 45.97 -6.33 -16.38
C GLN A 194 46.62 -7.46 -15.55
N LEU A 195 45.94 -8.54 -15.27
CA LEU A 195 46.43 -9.60 -14.38
C LEU A 195 47.20 -10.68 -15.16
N GLY A 196 48.31 -11.12 -14.58
CA GLY A 196 49.04 -12.31 -15.02
C GLY A 196 48.36 -13.61 -14.54
N PRO A 197 48.71 -14.78 -15.12
CA PRO A 197 48.04 -16.06 -14.88
C PRO A 197 47.97 -16.49 -13.42
N ASP A 198 48.98 -16.19 -12.60
CA ASP A 198 49.10 -16.61 -11.20
C ASP A 198 49.21 -15.42 -10.24
N GLU A 199 48.80 -14.23 -10.66
CA GLU A 199 48.96 -13.00 -9.89
C GLU A 199 47.94 -12.91 -8.73
N THR A 200 48.42 -12.61 -7.53
CA THR A 200 47.58 -12.18 -6.43
C THR A 200 47.19 -10.72 -6.60
N ALA A 201 45.91 -10.43 -6.70
CA ALA A 201 45.41 -9.11 -7.02
C ALA A 201 44.59 -8.49 -5.89
N ILE A 202 44.92 -7.26 -5.51
CA ILE A 202 44.11 -6.43 -4.65
C ILE A 202 43.73 -5.18 -5.47
N ARG A 203 42.42 -4.95 -5.62
CA ARG A 203 41.91 -3.78 -6.34
C ARG A 203 40.94 -2.99 -5.48
N THR A 204 41.15 -1.70 -5.39
CA THR A 204 40.28 -0.77 -4.64
C THR A 204 39.49 0.08 -5.61
N VAL A 205 38.17 -0.03 -5.54
CA VAL A 205 37.22 0.76 -6.34
C VAL A 205 36.25 1.42 -5.39
N PRO A 206 36.27 2.75 -5.23
CA PRO A 206 35.35 3.47 -4.35
C PRO A 206 33.93 3.40 -4.88
N GLY A 207 32.95 3.43 -3.94
CA GLY A 207 31.53 3.57 -4.25
C GLY A 207 30.84 2.30 -4.78
N LEU A 208 31.49 1.14 -4.70
CA LEU A 208 30.82 -0.12 -5.01
C LEU A 208 29.85 -0.51 -3.88
N ASP A 209 28.66 -0.95 -4.27
CA ASP A 209 27.75 -1.66 -3.38
C ASP A 209 28.23 -3.11 -3.15
N PRO A 210 27.61 -3.88 -2.25
CA PRO A 210 28.00 -5.28 -2.00
C PRO A 210 27.95 -6.16 -3.25
N ASP A 211 27.01 -5.95 -4.16
CA ASP A 211 26.92 -6.68 -5.43
C ASP A 211 28.10 -6.32 -6.36
N GLY A 212 28.42 -5.06 -6.49
CA GLY A 212 29.56 -4.56 -7.24
C GLY A 212 30.90 -5.13 -6.73
N LEU A 213 31.08 -5.22 -5.40
CA LEU A 213 32.25 -5.87 -4.82
C LEU A 213 32.34 -7.36 -5.17
N HIS A 214 31.24 -8.09 -5.08
CA HIS A 214 31.17 -9.49 -5.47
C HIS A 214 31.52 -9.68 -6.96
N ARG A 215 30.94 -8.85 -7.82
CA ARG A 215 31.19 -8.89 -9.28
C ARG A 215 32.62 -8.59 -9.62
N LEU A 216 33.25 -7.58 -8.98
CA LEU A 216 34.67 -7.26 -9.18
C LEU A 216 35.54 -8.44 -8.74
N ALA A 217 35.34 -8.97 -7.54
CA ALA A 217 36.13 -10.09 -7.03
C ALA A 217 35.98 -11.34 -7.92
N ALA A 218 34.76 -11.65 -8.36
CA ALA A 218 34.50 -12.74 -9.31
C ALA A 218 35.24 -12.53 -10.63
N ARG A 219 35.12 -11.33 -11.23
CA ARG A 219 35.76 -11.03 -12.51
C ARG A 219 37.30 -11.09 -12.45
N LEU A 220 37.89 -10.62 -11.35
CA LEU A 220 39.35 -10.77 -11.13
C LEU A 220 39.73 -12.24 -11.02
N SER A 221 38.97 -13.07 -10.29
CA SER A 221 39.25 -14.50 -10.09
C SER A 221 39.06 -15.35 -11.35
N GLU A 222 38.37 -14.85 -12.37
CA GLU A 222 38.29 -15.48 -13.71
C GLU A 222 39.59 -15.26 -14.53
N ALA A 223 40.35 -14.19 -14.25
CA ALA A 223 41.55 -13.80 -15.01
C ALA A 223 42.86 -14.36 -14.45
N THR A 224 42.86 -14.85 -13.20
CA THR A 224 44.05 -15.39 -12.53
C THR A 224 43.72 -16.56 -11.62
N THR A 225 44.66 -17.48 -11.40
CA THR A 225 44.60 -18.55 -10.38
C THR A 225 45.01 -18.05 -8.98
N GLY A 226 45.57 -16.85 -8.89
CA GLY A 226 45.95 -16.19 -7.65
C GLY A 226 44.76 -15.80 -6.77
N LEU A 227 45.05 -15.33 -5.58
CA LEU A 227 44.02 -14.78 -4.68
C LEU A 227 43.64 -13.38 -5.13
N CYS A 228 42.31 -13.11 -5.23
CA CYS A 228 41.78 -11.81 -5.58
C CYS A 228 41.05 -11.18 -4.42
N ALA A 229 41.25 -9.87 -4.19
CA ALA A 229 40.53 -9.07 -3.25
C ALA A 229 40.02 -7.77 -3.90
N ALA A 230 38.73 -7.53 -3.79
CA ALA A 230 38.10 -6.27 -4.15
C ALA A 230 37.79 -5.48 -2.86
N LEU A 231 38.10 -4.19 -2.86
CA LEU A 231 37.93 -3.29 -1.71
C LEU A 231 37.09 -2.07 -2.12
N THR A 232 36.24 -1.59 -1.25
CA THR A 232 35.54 -0.30 -1.41
C THR A 232 35.58 0.49 -0.10
N PRO A 233 36.28 1.62 -0.05
CA PRO A 233 36.28 2.51 1.11
C PRO A 233 34.93 3.20 1.26
N SER A 234 34.48 3.40 2.50
CA SER A 234 33.32 4.20 2.86
C SER A 234 33.56 4.92 4.18
N GLU A 235 32.70 5.88 4.54
CA GLU A 235 32.77 6.57 5.84
C GLU A 235 32.60 5.61 7.05
N LYS A 236 31.94 4.48 6.85
CA LYS A 236 31.68 3.46 7.89
C LYS A 236 32.75 2.39 7.98
N GLY A 237 33.78 2.45 7.13
CA GLY A 237 34.83 1.44 7.03
C GLY A 237 35.03 0.96 5.59
N THR A 238 35.85 -0.06 5.40
CA THR A 238 36.16 -0.62 4.09
C THR A 238 35.39 -1.92 3.89
N GLY A 239 34.49 -1.93 2.88
CA GLY A 239 33.88 -3.15 2.36
C GLY A 239 34.91 -3.97 1.60
N TYR A 240 34.90 -5.30 1.71
CA TYR A 240 35.76 -6.17 0.94
C TYR A 240 35.09 -7.47 0.48
N CYS A 241 35.56 -8.01 -0.60
CA CYS A 241 35.23 -9.34 -1.09
C CYS A 241 36.51 -10.03 -1.58
N ILE A 242 36.70 -11.31 -1.22
CA ILE A 242 37.81 -12.12 -1.70
C ILE A 242 37.27 -13.29 -2.52
N ALA A 243 38.00 -13.63 -3.56
CA ALA A 243 37.69 -14.76 -4.45
C ALA A 243 38.98 -15.44 -4.94
N ARG A 244 38.87 -16.72 -5.29
CA ARG A 244 39.92 -17.49 -5.95
C ARG A 244 39.31 -18.50 -6.89
N SER A 245 39.83 -18.59 -8.10
CA SER A 245 39.36 -19.58 -9.07
C SER A 245 39.59 -20.99 -8.56
N GLY A 246 38.55 -21.81 -8.49
CA GLY A 246 38.60 -23.20 -8.04
C GLY A 246 39.00 -23.41 -6.57
N GLY A 247 39.08 -22.33 -5.74
CA GLY A 247 39.54 -22.39 -4.36
C GLY A 247 38.48 -22.03 -3.30
N ASP A 248 38.61 -22.64 -2.10
CA ASP A 248 37.79 -22.29 -0.93
C ASP A 248 38.49 -21.15 -0.16
N VAL A 249 37.80 -20.02 -0.05
CA VAL A 249 38.29 -18.83 0.68
C VAL A 249 37.68 -18.63 2.05
N ARG A 250 36.84 -19.56 2.55
CA ARG A 250 36.13 -19.44 3.83
C ARG A 250 37.04 -19.31 5.03
N ALA A 251 38.09 -20.14 5.07
CA ALA A 251 39.08 -20.12 6.17
C ALA A 251 39.83 -18.77 6.19
N LEU A 252 40.22 -18.27 5.03
CA LEU A 252 40.89 -16.97 4.87
C LEU A 252 39.95 -15.81 5.26
N THR A 253 38.69 -15.84 4.81
CA THR A 253 37.69 -14.85 5.21
C THR A 253 37.50 -14.79 6.72
N LYS A 254 37.44 -15.95 7.38
CA LYS A 254 37.34 -16.04 8.84
C LYS A 254 38.58 -15.44 9.54
N ALA A 255 39.76 -15.73 9.05
CA ALA A 255 41.00 -15.17 9.58
C ALA A 255 41.07 -13.64 9.40
N LEU A 256 40.72 -13.14 8.21
CA LEU A 256 40.64 -11.69 7.94
C LEU A 256 39.62 -10.98 8.82
N ASN A 257 38.43 -11.54 8.99
CA ASN A 257 37.43 -10.99 9.89
C ASN A 257 37.95 -10.87 11.32
N ALA A 258 38.65 -11.89 11.82
CA ALA A 258 39.25 -11.86 13.16
C ALA A 258 40.38 -10.82 13.29
N ALA A 259 41.25 -10.73 12.27
CA ALA A 259 42.38 -9.80 12.29
C ALA A 259 41.96 -8.32 12.11
N LEU A 260 40.95 -8.06 11.32
CA LEU A 260 40.49 -6.70 10.95
C LEU A 260 39.25 -6.26 11.74
N ASN A 261 38.79 -7.04 12.74
CA ASN A 261 37.51 -6.83 13.42
C ASN A 261 36.35 -6.67 12.42
N GLY A 262 36.40 -7.42 11.32
CA GLY A 262 35.46 -7.38 10.23
C GLY A 262 34.25 -8.27 10.45
N ARG A 263 33.23 -8.08 9.59
CA ARG A 263 32.03 -8.93 9.55
C ARG A 263 31.76 -9.31 8.09
N GLY A 264 31.54 -10.59 7.87
CA GLY A 264 31.22 -11.09 6.54
C GLY A 264 31.39 -12.60 6.48
N GLY A 265 30.90 -13.18 5.42
CA GLY A 265 31.04 -14.59 5.10
C GLY A 265 30.76 -14.78 3.60
N GLY A 266 31.21 -15.87 3.04
CA GLY A 266 31.00 -16.23 1.64
C GLY A 266 30.98 -17.76 1.50
N LYS A 267 30.56 -18.23 0.32
CA LYS A 267 30.63 -19.63 -0.09
C LYS A 267 32.01 -19.97 -0.63
#